data_8ce056427702d460dbbc859630f4c018
#
_entry.id   8ce056427702d460dbbc859630f4c018
#
_cell.length_a   1.000
_cell.length_b   1.000
_cell.length_c   1.000
_cell.angle_alpha   90.00
_cell.angle_beta   90.00
_cell.angle_gamma   90.00
#
_symmetry.space_group_name_H-M   'P 1'
#
loop_
_entity.id
_entity.type
_entity.pdbx_description
1 polymer ?
#
loop_
_entity_poly.entity_id
_entity_poly.type
_entity_poly.pdbx_seq_one_letter_code
_entity_poly.pdbx_strand_id
1 'polypeptide(L)'
;MLVLTKSLFALMIGFILSTIFGILLIPVLKKVKAGQNINIYVETHRRKAGTPTMGGFIFIVPCLITTLLLLLTGKMEYSVNLFIILFVMISYSMIGFLDDYISLKHNTNKGLTQLQKLFLQFIVALIFYILFRHFGDGDSVLRVTFFNLEWNLNWFYGLFILFLLVGTSNAVNLTDGLDGLSGGLSAIAFLAYGLIAWGSYWISGYQDIGIFCFILVGCIMGFLVYNSHPAKVFMGDTGSLSLGATLATVAILTSHEFSLAVIGGVFVLETLSVIIQIFSVVVFKKRVFLMTPIHHHFERLCWPEGDIVKLFWIVGFILSLIALIYGVWL
;
A
#
# COMPACT_ATOMS: atom_id res chain seq x y z
N MET A 1 20.58 5.89 17.93
CA MET A 1 20.71 7.22 17.30
C MET A 1 21.15 7.15 15.84
N LEU A 2 22.17 6.36 15.49
CA LEU A 2 22.67 6.25 14.10
C LEU A 2 21.63 5.76 13.10
N VAL A 3 20.80 4.76 13.46
CA VAL A 3 19.74 4.19 12.58
C VAL A 3 18.64 5.22 12.30
N LEU A 4 18.19 5.96 13.32
CA LEU A 4 17.20 7.03 13.13
C LEU A 4 17.69 8.10 12.17
N THR A 5 18.95 8.54 12.34
CA THR A 5 19.56 9.55 11.44
C THR A 5 19.63 9.03 10.00
N LYS A 6 20.08 7.78 9.80
CA LYS A 6 20.10 7.15 8.46
C LYS A 6 18.70 7.12 7.83
N SER A 7 17.68 6.72 8.60
CA SER A 7 16.30 6.61 8.11
C SER A 7 15.69 7.96 7.76
N LEU A 8 15.98 9.01 8.54
CA LEU A 8 15.53 10.37 8.21
C LEU A 8 16.21 10.91 6.95
N PHE A 9 17.53 10.67 6.78
CA PHE A 9 18.20 11.01 5.53
C PHE A 9 17.63 10.23 4.34
N ALA A 10 17.37 8.94 4.51
CA ALA A 10 16.77 8.09 3.51
C ALA A 10 15.38 8.61 3.07
N LEU A 11 14.53 9.02 4.02
CA LEU A 11 13.25 9.64 3.77
C LEU A 11 13.41 10.94 2.96
N MET A 12 14.34 11.81 3.35
CA MET A 12 14.59 13.08 2.64
C MET A 12 15.03 12.85 1.19
N ILE A 13 15.96 11.90 0.98
CA ILE A 13 16.42 11.54 -0.37
C ILE A 13 15.25 11.00 -1.20
N GLY A 14 14.48 10.06 -0.64
CA GLY A 14 13.29 9.49 -1.29
C GLY A 14 12.29 10.57 -1.69
N PHE A 15 11.99 11.52 -0.79
CA PHE A 15 11.09 12.64 -1.05
C PHE A 15 11.58 13.52 -2.22
N ILE A 16 12.85 13.92 -2.17
CA ILE A 16 13.44 14.79 -3.21
C ILE A 16 13.41 14.08 -4.58
N LEU A 17 13.91 12.84 -4.63
CA LEU A 17 13.95 12.08 -5.88
C LEU A 17 12.54 11.83 -6.44
N SER A 18 11.57 11.47 -5.60
CA SER A 18 10.18 11.27 -6.01
C SER A 18 9.56 12.56 -6.54
N THR A 19 9.79 13.68 -5.87
CA THR A 19 9.30 14.98 -6.31
C THR A 19 9.90 15.36 -7.68
N ILE A 20 11.22 15.22 -7.86
CA ILE A 20 11.88 15.50 -9.15
C ILE A 20 11.35 14.54 -10.23
N PHE A 21 11.24 13.25 -9.93
CA PHE A 21 10.75 12.25 -10.88
C PHE A 21 9.31 12.52 -11.31
N GLY A 22 8.46 13.03 -10.41
CA GLY A 22 7.10 13.47 -10.73
C GLY A 22 7.07 14.60 -11.76
N ILE A 23 7.97 15.60 -11.65
CA ILE A 23 8.08 16.68 -12.65
C ILE A 23 8.39 16.11 -14.05
N LEU A 24 9.25 15.09 -14.11
CA LEU A 24 9.66 14.48 -15.37
C LEU A 24 8.60 13.52 -15.93
N LEU A 25 7.97 12.71 -15.09
CA LEU A 25 7.06 11.65 -15.53
C LEU A 25 5.66 12.15 -15.91
N ILE A 26 5.08 13.12 -15.18
CA ILE A 26 3.72 13.59 -15.44
C ILE A 26 3.54 14.13 -16.89
N PRO A 27 4.46 14.93 -17.45
CA PRO A 27 4.35 15.33 -18.86
C PRO A 27 4.39 14.16 -19.85
N VAL A 28 5.18 13.13 -19.55
CA VAL A 28 5.27 11.91 -20.38
C VAL A 28 3.93 11.16 -20.35
N LEU A 29 3.37 10.93 -19.16
CA LEU A 29 2.07 10.26 -19.01
C LEU A 29 0.95 11.03 -19.73
N LYS A 30 0.96 12.36 -19.68
CA LYS A 30 0.01 13.21 -20.42
C LYS A 30 0.14 13.05 -21.93
N LYS A 31 1.37 12.97 -22.47
CA LYS A 31 1.61 12.77 -23.91
C LYS A 31 1.12 11.41 -24.40
N VAL A 32 1.26 10.37 -23.60
CA VAL A 32 0.78 9.00 -23.92
C VAL A 32 -0.76 8.92 -23.81
N LYS A 33 -1.46 10.02 -23.48
CA LYS A 33 -2.91 10.06 -23.24
C LYS A 33 -3.35 9.02 -22.20
N ALA A 34 -2.54 8.83 -21.17
CA ALA A 34 -2.81 7.93 -20.06
C ALA A 34 -3.98 8.41 -19.17
N GLY A 35 -4.90 9.20 -19.72
CA GLY A 35 -6.06 9.69 -19.02
C GLY A 35 -7.13 8.61 -18.84
N GLN A 36 -7.55 8.42 -17.60
CA GLN A 36 -8.60 7.46 -17.26
C GLN A 36 -9.98 7.96 -17.74
N ASN A 37 -10.77 7.09 -18.38
CA ASN A 37 -12.19 7.32 -18.61
C ASN A 37 -12.93 7.14 -17.27
N ILE A 38 -13.38 8.24 -16.69
CA ILE A 38 -14.01 8.22 -15.37
C ILE A 38 -15.49 7.84 -15.50
N ASN A 39 -15.93 6.87 -14.69
CA ASN A 39 -17.34 6.47 -14.61
C ASN A 39 -18.21 7.62 -14.09
N ILE A 40 -19.30 7.93 -14.83
CA ILE A 40 -20.13 9.14 -14.76
C ILE A 40 -21.07 9.16 -13.54
N TYR A 41 -20.94 8.24 -12.58
CA TYR A 41 -21.90 8.11 -11.47
C TYR A 41 -21.81 9.20 -10.39
N VAL A 42 -20.73 10.00 -10.37
CA VAL A 42 -20.54 11.13 -9.44
C VAL A 42 -20.13 12.35 -10.24
N GLU A 43 -20.88 13.44 -10.15
CA GLU A 43 -20.68 14.66 -10.95
C GLU A 43 -19.32 15.33 -10.72
N THR A 44 -18.78 15.23 -9.49
CA THR A 44 -17.45 15.71 -9.11
C THR A 44 -16.33 15.00 -9.87
N HIS A 45 -16.52 13.74 -10.27
CA HIS A 45 -15.52 12.98 -11.03
C HIS A 45 -15.40 13.44 -12.49
N ARG A 46 -16.40 14.13 -13.07
CA ARG A 46 -16.29 14.71 -14.43
C ARG A 46 -15.14 15.71 -14.56
N ARG A 47 -14.82 16.45 -13.50
CA ARG A 47 -13.72 17.43 -13.49
C ARG A 47 -12.34 16.77 -13.49
N LYS A 48 -12.25 15.49 -13.15
CA LYS A 48 -11.00 14.70 -13.10
C LYS A 48 -10.68 14.01 -14.46
N ALA A 49 -11.57 14.13 -15.45
CA ALA A 49 -11.36 13.53 -16.77
C ALA A 49 -10.08 14.11 -17.42
N GLY A 50 -9.21 13.21 -17.90
CA GLY A 50 -7.93 13.58 -18.49
C GLY A 50 -6.73 13.63 -17.53
N THR A 51 -6.93 13.41 -16.21
CA THR A 51 -5.83 13.19 -15.28
C THR A 51 -5.16 11.85 -15.59
N PRO A 52 -3.82 11.81 -15.79
CA PRO A 52 -3.13 10.58 -16.12
C PRO A 52 -3.09 9.61 -14.94
N THR A 53 -3.16 8.31 -15.23
CA THR A 53 -2.91 7.19 -14.29
C THR A 53 -1.47 6.72 -14.34
N MET A 54 -1.12 5.63 -13.67
CA MET A 54 0.23 5.07 -13.51
C MET A 54 1.18 5.94 -12.69
N GLY A 55 0.66 6.84 -11.87
CA GLY A 55 1.44 7.68 -10.97
C GLY A 55 2.23 6.89 -9.92
N GLY A 56 1.91 5.62 -9.70
CA GLY A 56 2.67 4.72 -8.83
C GLY A 56 4.16 4.69 -9.12
N PHE A 57 4.57 4.85 -10.39
CA PHE A 57 5.99 4.93 -10.75
C PHE A 57 6.71 6.13 -10.11
N ILE A 58 6.00 7.21 -9.74
CA ILE A 58 6.59 8.39 -9.11
C ILE A 58 7.21 8.07 -7.75
N PHE A 59 6.70 7.09 -7.03
CA PHE A 59 7.29 6.66 -5.76
C PHE A 59 8.05 5.33 -5.87
N ILE A 60 7.65 4.40 -6.74
CA ILE A 60 8.28 3.08 -6.88
C ILE A 60 9.71 3.23 -7.41
N VAL A 61 9.90 3.93 -8.52
CA VAL A 61 11.23 4.08 -9.15
C VAL A 61 12.21 4.82 -8.24
N PRO A 62 11.86 5.98 -7.64
CA PRO A 62 12.74 6.63 -6.67
C PRO A 62 13.01 5.79 -5.42
N CYS A 63 12.04 4.99 -4.95
CA CYS A 63 12.26 4.07 -3.84
C CYS A 63 13.35 3.04 -4.17
N LEU A 64 13.27 2.41 -5.34
CA LEU A 64 14.30 1.47 -5.83
C LEU A 64 15.66 2.14 -5.98
N ILE A 65 15.72 3.34 -6.58
CA ILE A 65 16.96 4.10 -6.75
C ILE A 65 17.57 4.46 -5.39
N THR A 66 16.78 4.97 -4.46
CA THR A 66 17.24 5.36 -3.13
C THR A 66 17.77 4.15 -2.36
N THR A 67 17.04 3.03 -2.40
CA THR A 67 17.47 1.78 -1.76
C THR A 67 18.82 1.31 -2.35
N LEU A 68 18.94 1.29 -3.67
CA LEU A 68 20.18 0.90 -4.35
C LEU A 68 21.35 1.84 -3.98
N LEU A 69 21.13 3.15 -3.95
CA LEU A 69 22.16 4.13 -3.55
C LEU A 69 22.64 3.88 -2.12
N LEU A 70 21.74 3.57 -1.18
CA LEU A 70 22.11 3.31 0.21
C LEU A 70 22.86 1.98 0.37
N LEU A 71 22.48 0.96 -0.41
CA LEU A 71 23.23 -0.30 -0.48
C LEU A 71 24.65 -0.10 -1.02
N LEU A 72 24.79 0.59 -2.16
CA LEU A 72 26.08 0.85 -2.80
C LEU A 72 27.02 1.73 -1.95
N THR A 73 26.45 2.62 -1.15
CA THR A 73 27.22 3.48 -0.24
C THR A 73 27.49 2.84 1.13
N GLY A 74 27.10 1.58 1.35
CA GLY A 74 27.28 0.88 2.62
C GLY A 74 26.51 1.49 3.80
N LYS A 75 25.45 2.28 3.51
CA LYS A 75 24.59 2.87 4.54
C LYS A 75 23.44 1.95 4.94
N MET A 76 23.13 0.96 4.12
CA MET A 76 22.15 -0.10 4.29
C MET A 76 22.83 -1.44 3.99
N GLU A 77 22.46 -2.50 4.68
CA GLU A 77 23.04 -3.82 4.50
C GLU A 77 22.19 -4.68 3.55
N TYR A 78 22.83 -5.66 2.93
CA TYR A 78 22.11 -6.65 2.12
C TYR A 78 21.45 -7.67 3.05
N SER A 79 20.15 -7.67 3.10
CA SER A 79 19.38 -8.68 3.83
C SER A 79 18.42 -9.43 2.90
N VAL A 80 18.15 -10.69 3.22
CA VAL A 80 17.17 -11.51 2.50
C VAL A 80 15.79 -10.87 2.59
N ASN A 81 15.45 -10.34 3.75
CA ASN A 81 14.15 -9.69 3.98
C ASN A 81 13.97 -8.46 3.08
N LEU A 82 15.01 -7.64 2.91
CA LEU A 82 14.98 -6.53 1.98
C LEU A 82 14.76 -6.99 0.53
N PHE A 83 15.46 -8.05 0.10
CA PHE A 83 15.26 -8.64 -1.23
C PHE A 83 13.82 -9.10 -1.43
N ILE A 84 13.22 -9.77 -0.45
CA ILE A 84 11.83 -10.23 -0.48
C ILE A 84 10.87 -9.04 -0.63
N ILE A 85 11.08 -7.95 0.13
CA ILE A 85 10.25 -6.74 0.03
C ILE A 85 10.33 -6.15 -1.39
N LEU A 86 11.53 -5.99 -1.93
CA LEU A 86 11.73 -5.44 -3.27
C LEU A 86 11.09 -6.33 -4.34
N PHE A 87 11.24 -7.66 -4.21
CA PHE A 87 10.62 -8.63 -5.11
C PHE A 87 9.09 -8.46 -5.13
N VAL A 88 8.44 -8.40 -3.98
CA VAL A 88 6.98 -8.23 -3.90
C VAL A 88 6.55 -6.88 -4.45
N MET A 89 7.22 -5.80 -4.06
CA MET A 89 6.92 -4.44 -4.53
C MET A 89 6.97 -4.35 -6.05
N ILE A 90 8.03 -4.88 -6.67
CA ILE A 90 8.20 -4.85 -8.13
C ILE A 90 7.16 -5.76 -8.80
N SER A 91 6.95 -6.99 -8.29
CA SER A 91 6.05 -7.95 -8.91
C SER A 91 4.59 -7.46 -8.92
N TYR A 92 4.11 -6.91 -7.78
CA TYR A 92 2.76 -6.36 -7.72
C TYR A 92 2.62 -5.05 -8.52
N SER A 93 3.68 -4.24 -8.58
CA SER A 93 3.74 -3.08 -9.49
C SER A 93 3.60 -3.49 -10.95
N MET A 94 4.24 -4.58 -11.36
CA MET A 94 4.13 -5.09 -12.73
C MET A 94 2.73 -5.62 -13.04
N ILE A 95 2.08 -6.30 -12.08
CA ILE A 95 0.67 -6.72 -12.23
C ILE A 95 -0.23 -5.50 -12.44
N GLY A 96 -0.09 -4.48 -11.59
CA GLY A 96 -0.86 -3.24 -11.71
C GLY A 96 -0.56 -2.47 -12.99
N PHE A 97 0.72 -2.43 -13.41
CA PHE A 97 1.11 -1.82 -14.68
C PHE A 97 0.46 -2.52 -15.88
N LEU A 98 0.41 -3.84 -15.89
CA LEU A 98 -0.27 -4.60 -16.95
C LEU A 98 -1.76 -4.28 -16.98
N ASP A 99 -2.41 -4.16 -15.82
CA ASP A 99 -3.82 -3.78 -15.73
C ASP A 99 -4.06 -2.37 -16.30
N ASP A 100 -3.32 -1.39 -15.79
CA ASP A 100 -3.39 0.01 -16.24
C ASP A 100 -3.10 0.11 -17.75
N TYR A 101 -2.08 -0.58 -18.26
CA TYR A 101 -1.68 -0.55 -19.66
C TYR A 101 -2.75 -1.13 -20.58
N ILE A 102 -3.34 -2.28 -20.22
CA ILE A 102 -4.42 -2.91 -20.99
C ILE A 102 -5.65 -1.99 -21.02
N SER A 103 -6.01 -1.42 -19.88
CA SER A 103 -7.10 -0.45 -19.74
C SER A 103 -6.93 0.74 -20.69
N LEU A 104 -5.73 1.33 -20.71
CA LEU A 104 -5.39 2.45 -21.60
C LEU A 104 -5.39 2.06 -23.07
N LYS A 105 -4.79 0.92 -23.43
CA LYS A 105 -4.71 0.46 -24.83
C LYS A 105 -6.08 0.24 -25.45
N HIS A 106 -7.04 -0.21 -24.68
CA HIS A 106 -8.40 -0.46 -25.16
C HIS A 106 -9.35 0.75 -24.99
N ASN A 107 -8.87 1.88 -24.43
CA ASN A 107 -9.69 3.04 -24.07
C ASN A 107 -10.94 2.65 -23.25
N THR A 108 -10.80 1.69 -22.37
CA THR A 108 -11.86 1.19 -21.49
C THR A 108 -11.38 1.20 -20.05
N ASN A 109 -12.32 1.16 -19.10
CA ASN A 109 -11.97 0.95 -17.68
C ASN A 109 -11.78 -0.55 -17.36
N LYS A 110 -11.63 -1.41 -18.37
CA LYS A 110 -11.45 -2.85 -18.21
C LYS A 110 -10.00 -3.20 -18.55
N GLY A 111 -9.18 -3.37 -17.51
CA GLY A 111 -7.84 -3.94 -17.61
C GLY A 111 -7.87 -5.46 -17.66
N LEU A 112 -7.08 -6.11 -16.83
CA LEU A 112 -7.14 -7.55 -16.60
C LEU A 112 -8.50 -7.96 -16.04
N THR A 113 -8.97 -9.15 -16.35
CA THR A 113 -10.13 -9.69 -15.62
C THR A 113 -9.77 -9.91 -14.17
N GLN A 114 -10.78 -9.85 -13.27
CA GLN A 114 -10.55 -10.05 -11.83
C GLN A 114 -9.86 -11.39 -11.55
N LEU A 115 -10.25 -12.45 -12.26
CA LEU A 115 -9.62 -13.77 -12.11
C LEU A 115 -8.16 -13.78 -12.56
N GLN A 116 -7.82 -13.12 -13.66
CA GLN A 116 -6.43 -13.00 -14.12
C GLN A 116 -5.59 -12.23 -13.11
N LYS A 117 -6.11 -11.12 -12.60
CA LYS A 117 -5.44 -10.31 -11.58
C LYS A 117 -5.20 -11.12 -10.30
N LEU A 118 -6.21 -11.78 -9.78
CA LEU A 118 -6.11 -12.64 -8.60
C LEU A 118 -5.14 -13.80 -8.80
N PHE A 119 -5.14 -14.43 -9.97
CA PHE A 119 -4.23 -15.53 -10.31
C PHE A 119 -2.76 -15.08 -10.29
N LEU A 120 -2.45 -13.93 -10.90
CA LEU A 120 -1.09 -13.38 -10.88
C LEU A 120 -0.65 -13.00 -9.46
N GLN A 121 -1.54 -12.36 -8.69
CA GLN A 121 -1.28 -12.03 -7.27
C GLN A 121 -1.02 -13.29 -6.44
N PHE A 122 -1.80 -14.35 -6.67
CA PHE A 122 -1.62 -15.63 -5.99
C PHE A 122 -0.27 -16.27 -6.31
N ILE A 123 0.17 -16.25 -7.58
CA ILE A 123 1.49 -16.77 -7.97
C ILE A 123 2.60 -16.03 -7.24
N VAL A 124 2.56 -14.70 -7.21
CA VAL A 124 3.59 -13.89 -6.52
C VAL A 124 3.56 -14.17 -5.02
N ALA A 125 2.38 -14.28 -4.41
CA ALA A 125 2.24 -14.59 -2.99
C ALA A 125 2.76 -16.00 -2.65
N LEU A 126 2.60 -16.97 -3.55
CA LEU A 126 3.17 -18.30 -3.40
C LEU A 126 4.71 -18.28 -3.46
N ILE A 127 5.27 -17.55 -4.43
CA ILE A 127 6.72 -17.37 -4.53
C ILE A 127 7.26 -16.67 -3.28
N PHE A 128 6.57 -15.62 -2.82
CA PHE A 128 6.90 -14.96 -1.54
C PHE A 128 6.95 -15.98 -0.39
N TYR A 129 5.94 -16.82 -0.24
CA TYR A 129 5.90 -17.82 0.82
C TYR A 129 7.10 -18.78 0.76
N ILE A 130 7.47 -19.24 -0.45
CA ILE A 130 8.63 -20.11 -0.65
C ILE A 130 9.93 -19.35 -0.26
N LEU A 131 10.11 -18.12 -0.69
CA LEU A 131 11.29 -17.31 -0.35
C LEU A 131 11.37 -17.06 1.16
N PHE A 132 10.25 -16.72 1.79
CA PHE A 132 10.14 -16.46 3.21
C PHE A 132 10.52 -17.70 4.04
N ARG A 133 10.05 -18.90 3.62
CA ARG A 133 10.31 -20.14 4.35
C ARG A 133 11.70 -20.74 4.14
N HIS A 134 12.30 -20.58 2.97
CA HIS A 134 13.59 -21.19 2.63
C HIS A 134 14.79 -20.28 2.83
N PHE A 135 14.61 -18.98 2.69
CA PHE A 135 15.71 -18.01 2.72
C PHE A 135 15.55 -16.96 3.81
N GLY A 136 14.34 -16.73 4.31
CA GLY A 136 14.07 -15.82 5.42
C GLY A 136 14.09 -16.56 6.77
N ASP A 137 14.08 -15.79 7.86
CA ASP A 137 13.95 -16.34 9.23
C ASP A 137 12.50 -16.71 9.58
N GLY A 138 11.69 -17.00 8.54
CA GLY A 138 10.26 -17.17 8.65
C GLY A 138 9.86 -18.42 9.43
N ASP A 139 9.35 -18.24 10.63
CA ASP A 139 8.64 -19.27 11.36
C ASP A 139 7.14 -19.29 10.97
N SER A 140 6.41 -20.31 11.42
CA SER A 140 4.96 -20.44 11.17
C SER A 140 4.15 -19.98 12.38
N VAL A 141 4.72 -19.08 13.18
CA VAL A 141 4.15 -18.62 14.45
C VAL A 141 3.49 -17.26 14.24
N LEU A 142 2.19 -17.22 14.42
CA LEU A 142 1.41 -16.00 14.45
C LEU A 142 1.48 -15.41 15.86
N ARG A 143 2.02 -14.20 15.96
CA ARG A 143 2.21 -13.51 17.23
C ARG A 143 1.16 -12.41 17.42
N VAL A 144 0.44 -12.48 18.54
CA VAL A 144 -0.47 -11.42 18.98
C VAL A 144 0.17 -10.74 20.19
N THR A 145 1.04 -9.78 19.91
CA THR A 145 1.90 -9.12 20.92
C THR A 145 1.09 -8.58 22.10
N PHE A 146 -0.08 -7.99 21.84
CA PHE A 146 -0.97 -7.45 22.87
C PHE A 146 -1.41 -8.45 23.93
N PHE A 147 -1.62 -9.73 23.53
CA PHE A 147 -2.08 -10.77 24.44
C PHE A 147 -0.97 -11.74 24.86
N ASN A 148 0.27 -11.53 24.42
CA ASN A 148 1.38 -12.48 24.56
C ASN A 148 0.98 -13.89 24.07
N LEU A 149 0.20 -13.98 22.99
CA LEU A 149 -0.24 -15.22 22.41
C LEU A 149 0.61 -15.56 21.21
N GLU A 150 1.07 -16.79 21.17
CA GLU A 150 1.78 -17.36 20.03
C GLU A 150 1.03 -18.59 19.54
N TRP A 151 0.63 -18.58 18.27
CA TRP A 151 -0.06 -19.70 17.65
C TRP A 151 0.77 -20.24 16.50
N ASN A 152 1.26 -21.46 16.65
CA ASN A 152 1.93 -22.15 15.54
C ASN A 152 0.87 -22.69 14.58
N LEU A 153 0.72 -22.01 13.46
CA LEU A 153 -0.25 -22.37 12.42
C LEU A 153 0.27 -23.45 11.47
N ASN A 154 1.56 -23.83 11.58
CA ASN A 154 2.18 -24.80 10.67
C ASN A 154 1.92 -24.46 9.19
N TRP A 155 1.38 -25.40 8.41
CA TRP A 155 1.07 -25.19 6.98
C TRP A 155 -0.05 -24.19 6.75
N PHE A 156 -1.00 -23.99 7.68
CA PHE A 156 -2.04 -22.97 7.58
C PHE A 156 -1.48 -21.55 7.53
N TYR A 157 -0.28 -21.33 8.05
CA TYR A 157 0.39 -20.04 7.97
C TYR A 157 0.63 -19.62 6.51
N GLY A 158 0.90 -20.56 5.62
CA GLY A 158 1.01 -20.29 4.19
C GLY A 158 -0.29 -19.75 3.59
N LEU A 159 -1.44 -20.35 3.93
CA LEU A 159 -2.75 -19.84 3.48
C LEU A 159 -3.04 -18.46 4.05
N PHE A 160 -2.67 -18.22 5.31
CA PHE A 160 -2.81 -16.91 5.95
C PHE A 160 -1.96 -15.83 5.27
N ILE A 161 -0.72 -16.13 4.93
CA ILE A 161 0.16 -15.24 4.15
C ILE A 161 -0.45 -14.90 2.78
N LEU A 162 -0.94 -15.91 2.05
CA LEU A 162 -1.59 -15.71 0.76
C LEU A 162 -2.80 -14.78 0.89
N PHE A 163 -3.62 -15.01 1.92
CA PHE A 163 -4.76 -14.15 2.24
C PHE A 163 -4.33 -12.71 2.55
N LEU A 164 -3.30 -12.51 3.37
CA LEU A 164 -2.81 -11.18 3.73
C LEU A 164 -2.28 -10.41 2.51
N LEU A 165 -1.41 -11.03 1.70
CA LEU A 165 -0.83 -10.36 0.54
C LEU A 165 -1.89 -9.97 -0.48
N VAL A 166 -2.75 -10.90 -0.86
CA VAL A 166 -3.81 -10.65 -1.84
C VAL A 166 -4.88 -9.71 -1.25
N GLY A 167 -5.29 -9.95 -0.01
CA GLY A 167 -6.31 -9.15 0.67
C GLY A 167 -5.89 -7.70 0.85
N THR A 168 -4.69 -7.46 1.41
CA THR A 168 -4.20 -6.09 1.66
C THR A 168 -3.92 -5.35 0.35
N SER A 169 -3.38 -6.03 -0.66
CA SER A 169 -3.17 -5.46 -1.99
C SER A 169 -4.49 -4.93 -2.58
N ASN A 170 -5.55 -5.73 -2.54
CA ASN A 170 -6.85 -5.32 -3.06
C ASN A 170 -7.55 -4.30 -2.13
N ALA A 171 -7.34 -4.34 -0.81
CA ALA A 171 -7.90 -3.37 0.13
C ALA A 171 -7.34 -1.96 -0.12
N VAL A 172 -6.03 -1.83 -0.34
CA VAL A 172 -5.39 -0.56 -0.69
C VAL A 172 -5.87 -0.07 -2.06
N ASN A 173 -6.03 -0.97 -3.03
CA ASN A 173 -6.56 -0.64 -4.35
C ASN A 173 -8.02 -0.15 -4.28
N LEU A 174 -8.88 -0.79 -3.48
CA LEU A 174 -10.26 -0.33 -3.23
C LEU A 174 -10.31 1.06 -2.57
N THR A 175 -9.32 1.39 -1.75
CA THR A 175 -9.24 2.67 -1.05
C THR A 175 -8.72 3.81 -1.96
N ASP A 176 -8.13 3.49 -3.12
CA ASP A 176 -7.59 4.48 -4.07
C ASP A 176 -8.69 5.16 -4.93
N GLY A 177 -9.78 5.59 -4.28
CA GLY A 177 -10.93 6.23 -4.93
C GLY A 177 -10.94 7.75 -4.84
N LEU A 178 -10.21 8.36 -3.90
CA LEU A 178 -10.12 9.81 -3.69
C LEU A 178 -8.67 10.32 -3.75
N ASP A 179 -8.51 11.57 -4.20
CA ASP A 179 -7.21 12.20 -4.38
C ASP A 179 -6.41 12.22 -3.06
N GLY A 180 -5.28 11.50 -3.02
CA GLY A 180 -4.38 11.43 -1.87
C GLY A 180 -4.79 10.45 -0.77
N LEU A 181 -5.99 9.85 -0.81
CA LEU A 181 -6.50 9.01 0.28
C LEU A 181 -5.59 7.80 0.53
N SER A 182 -5.42 6.96 -0.47
CA SER A 182 -4.64 5.73 -0.38
C SER A 182 -3.15 6.01 -0.12
N GLY A 183 -2.58 7.02 -0.80
CA GLY A 183 -1.20 7.42 -0.60
C GLY A 183 -0.90 7.88 0.81
N GLY A 184 -1.74 8.75 1.38
CA GLY A 184 -1.54 9.26 2.74
C GLY A 184 -1.71 8.20 3.82
N LEU A 185 -2.73 7.34 3.71
CA LEU A 185 -2.92 6.21 4.61
C LEU A 185 -1.73 5.22 4.54
N SER A 186 -1.22 4.96 3.34
CA SER A 186 -0.03 4.11 3.15
C SER A 186 1.21 4.73 3.78
N ALA A 187 1.44 6.04 3.61
CA ALA A 187 2.57 6.73 4.24
C ALA A 187 2.51 6.62 5.78
N ILE A 188 1.33 6.80 6.38
CA ILE A 188 1.10 6.64 7.83
C ILE A 188 1.39 5.20 8.26
N ALA A 189 0.89 4.20 7.52
CA ALA A 189 1.08 2.80 7.83
C ALA A 189 2.56 2.38 7.73
N PHE A 190 3.27 2.77 6.66
CA PHE A 190 4.70 2.47 6.53
C PHE A 190 5.56 3.19 7.57
N LEU A 191 5.18 4.41 7.99
CA LEU A 191 5.85 5.09 9.08
C LEU A 191 5.73 4.29 10.39
N ALA A 192 4.51 3.81 10.70
CA ALA A 192 4.28 2.97 11.86
C ALA A 192 5.10 1.67 11.81
N TYR A 193 5.10 0.97 10.69
CA TYR A 193 5.92 -0.23 10.52
C TYR A 193 7.42 0.03 10.54
N GLY A 194 7.88 1.16 10.06
CA GLY A 194 9.28 1.55 10.18
C GLY A 194 9.71 1.70 11.65
N LEU A 195 8.83 2.23 12.50
CA LEU A 195 9.05 2.33 13.94
C LEU A 195 8.96 0.96 14.63
N ILE A 196 7.98 0.12 14.26
CA ILE A 196 7.86 -1.26 14.73
C ILE A 196 9.12 -2.06 14.40
N ALA A 197 9.62 -1.97 13.16
CA ALA A 197 10.81 -2.67 12.73
C ALA A 197 12.02 -2.31 13.61
N TRP A 198 12.17 -1.06 14.07
CA TRP A 198 13.25 -0.69 14.99
C TRP A 198 13.09 -1.30 16.38
N GLY A 199 11.86 -1.51 16.84
CA GLY A 199 11.56 -2.23 18.09
C GLY A 199 11.81 -3.72 17.98
N SER A 200 11.83 -4.27 16.77
CA SER A 200 11.92 -5.70 16.48
C SER A 200 13.37 -6.19 16.28
N TYR A 201 14.28 -5.82 17.20
CA TYR A 201 15.72 -6.11 17.12
C TYR A 201 16.09 -7.61 17.13
N TRP A 202 15.13 -8.49 17.44
CA TRP A 202 15.27 -9.95 17.35
C TRP A 202 15.11 -10.51 15.92
N ILE A 203 14.66 -9.66 14.97
CA ILE A 203 14.44 -10.06 13.57
C ILE A 203 15.70 -9.70 12.76
N SER A 204 16.17 -10.65 11.95
CA SER A 204 17.30 -10.42 11.04
C SER A 204 16.93 -9.32 10.02
N GLY A 205 17.82 -8.34 9.83
CA GLY A 205 17.61 -7.23 8.89
C GLY A 205 16.55 -6.21 9.32
N TYR A 206 16.16 -6.17 10.60
CA TYR A 206 15.15 -5.21 11.11
C TYR A 206 15.48 -3.76 10.78
N GLN A 207 16.76 -3.39 10.82
CA GLN A 207 17.21 -2.03 10.51
C GLN A 207 16.94 -1.69 9.03
N ASP A 208 17.19 -2.63 8.13
CA ASP A 208 17.01 -2.44 6.70
C ASP A 208 15.52 -2.35 6.34
N ILE A 209 14.67 -3.16 6.99
CA ILE A 209 13.22 -3.05 6.87
C ILE A 209 12.75 -1.67 7.32
N GLY A 210 13.25 -1.19 8.47
CA GLY A 210 12.94 0.14 8.99
C GLY A 210 13.38 1.24 8.04
N ILE A 211 14.64 1.22 7.57
CA ILE A 211 15.18 2.21 6.62
C ILE A 211 14.35 2.19 5.32
N PHE A 212 14.03 1.00 4.78
CA PHE A 212 13.19 0.85 3.60
C PHE A 212 11.82 1.50 3.78
N CYS A 213 11.15 1.27 4.92
CA CYS A 213 9.87 1.91 5.22
C CYS A 213 9.98 3.44 5.18
N PHE A 214 11.05 4.02 5.75
CA PHE A 214 11.27 5.47 5.72
C PHE A 214 11.58 5.99 4.31
N ILE A 215 12.34 5.25 3.49
CA ILE A 215 12.53 5.58 2.06
C ILE A 215 11.16 5.66 1.38
N LEU A 216 10.35 4.63 1.54
CA LEU A 216 9.05 4.53 0.89
C LEU A 216 8.09 5.64 1.35
N VAL A 217 8.07 5.96 2.65
CA VAL A 217 7.32 7.12 3.19
C VAL A 217 7.76 8.41 2.49
N GLY A 218 9.06 8.67 2.39
CA GLY A 218 9.55 9.84 1.67
C GLY A 218 9.10 9.88 0.21
N CYS A 219 9.20 8.76 -0.48
CA CYS A 219 8.77 8.65 -1.88
C CYS A 219 7.26 8.85 -2.05
N ILE A 220 6.44 8.30 -1.15
CA ILE A 220 4.98 8.51 -1.17
C ILE A 220 4.66 9.98 -0.88
N MET A 221 5.33 10.63 0.07
CA MET A 221 5.16 12.05 0.33
C MET A 221 5.50 12.92 -0.91
N GLY A 222 6.56 12.56 -1.65
CA GLY A 222 6.89 13.20 -2.92
C GLY A 222 5.82 12.99 -4.00
N PHE A 223 5.22 11.82 -4.07
CA PHE A 223 4.08 11.53 -4.93
C PHE A 223 2.84 12.35 -4.53
N LEU A 224 2.55 12.48 -3.23
CA LEU A 224 1.40 13.24 -2.70
C LEU A 224 1.45 14.73 -3.07
N VAL A 225 2.62 15.32 -3.37
CA VAL A 225 2.73 16.69 -3.93
C VAL A 225 1.93 16.83 -5.22
N TYR A 226 1.73 15.73 -5.95
CA TYR A 226 1.01 15.70 -7.23
C TYR A 226 -0.36 15.02 -7.14
N ASN A 227 -0.54 14.12 -6.19
CA ASN A 227 -1.77 13.34 -6.05
C ASN A 227 -2.77 13.91 -5.05
N SER A 228 -2.36 14.85 -4.16
CA SER A 228 -3.30 15.55 -3.28
C SER A 228 -4.30 16.39 -4.07
N HIS A 229 -5.51 16.53 -3.51
CA HIS A 229 -6.61 17.21 -4.19
C HIS A 229 -6.31 18.70 -4.50
N PRO A 230 -6.51 19.18 -5.73
CA PRO A 230 -6.89 18.45 -6.95
C PRO A 230 -5.71 17.69 -7.58
N ALA A 231 -5.87 16.40 -7.81
CA ALA A 231 -4.79 15.54 -8.28
C ALA A 231 -4.34 15.87 -9.72
N LYS A 232 -3.02 15.91 -9.92
CA LYS A 232 -2.38 16.06 -11.23
C LYS A 232 -2.04 14.73 -11.90
N VAL A 233 -2.08 13.64 -11.11
CA VAL A 233 -1.82 12.25 -11.52
C VAL A 233 -2.50 11.31 -10.54
N PHE A 234 -3.10 10.22 -11.03
CA PHE A 234 -3.65 9.15 -10.20
C PHE A 234 -2.60 8.05 -10.00
N MET A 235 -2.67 7.37 -8.83
CA MET A 235 -1.76 6.31 -8.48
C MET A 235 -1.85 5.14 -9.47
N GLY A 236 -3.07 4.74 -9.80
CA GLY A 236 -3.38 3.57 -10.62
C GLY A 236 -3.14 2.26 -9.89
N ASP A 237 -3.50 1.16 -10.56
CA ASP A 237 -3.27 -0.19 -10.04
C ASP A 237 -1.77 -0.49 -9.89
N THR A 238 -0.93 0.13 -10.74
CA THR A 238 0.54 0.09 -10.65
C THR A 238 1.02 0.43 -9.24
N GLY A 239 0.47 1.47 -8.62
CA GLY A 239 0.89 1.92 -7.30
C GLY A 239 0.13 1.26 -6.16
N SER A 240 -1.19 1.20 -6.24
CA SER A 240 -2.05 0.75 -5.14
C SER A 240 -1.86 -0.74 -4.81
N LEU A 241 -1.77 -1.61 -5.83
CA LEU A 241 -1.48 -3.04 -5.62
C LEU A 241 -0.10 -3.24 -5.00
N SER A 242 0.90 -2.49 -5.49
CA SER A 242 2.26 -2.53 -4.97
C SER A 242 2.34 -2.11 -3.51
N LEU A 243 1.71 -0.98 -3.13
CA LEU A 243 1.72 -0.51 -1.74
C LEU A 243 1.06 -1.51 -0.80
N GLY A 244 -0.11 -2.05 -1.16
CA GLY A 244 -0.82 -2.99 -0.29
C GLY A 244 -0.06 -4.29 -0.09
N ALA A 245 0.51 -4.88 -1.15
CA ALA A 245 1.31 -6.10 -1.04
C ALA A 245 2.61 -5.87 -0.26
N THR A 246 3.29 -4.72 -0.48
CA THR A 246 4.50 -4.35 0.25
C THR A 246 4.20 -4.13 1.74
N LEU A 247 3.05 -3.54 2.07
CA LEU A 247 2.61 -3.33 3.45
C LEU A 247 2.37 -4.67 4.16
N ALA A 248 1.68 -5.60 3.52
CA ALA A 248 1.50 -6.96 4.05
C ALA A 248 2.84 -7.69 4.22
N THR A 249 3.76 -7.54 3.25
CA THR A 249 5.10 -8.13 3.31
C THR A 249 5.87 -7.63 4.53
N VAL A 250 5.88 -6.31 4.76
CA VAL A 250 6.55 -5.71 5.93
C VAL A 250 5.91 -6.22 7.23
N ALA A 251 4.59 -6.32 7.30
CA ALA A 251 3.87 -6.84 8.46
C ALA A 251 4.29 -8.29 8.80
N ILE A 252 4.40 -9.15 7.78
CA ILE A 252 4.81 -10.55 7.93
C ILE A 252 6.28 -10.62 8.36
N LEU A 253 7.17 -9.88 7.69
CA LEU A 253 8.60 -9.91 7.98
C LEU A 253 8.95 -9.30 9.34
N THR A 254 8.09 -8.46 9.90
CA THR A 254 8.23 -7.93 11.27
C THR A 254 7.49 -8.76 12.31
N SER A 255 6.82 -9.86 11.92
CA SER A 255 5.97 -10.69 12.79
C SER A 255 4.87 -9.89 13.51
N HIS A 256 4.32 -8.90 12.81
CA HIS A 256 3.26 -8.01 13.32
C HIS A 256 2.02 -8.01 12.40
N GLU A 257 1.59 -9.20 11.98
CA GLU A 257 0.47 -9.37 11.04
C GLU A 257 -0.85 -8.90 11.61
N PHE A 258 -1.10 -9.13 12.91
CA PHE A 258 -2.31 -8.62 13.57
C PHE A 258 -2.31 -7.10 13.71
N SER A 259 -1.14 -6.51 13.92
CA SER A 259 -1.01 -5.04 13.95
C SER A 259 -1.44 -4.42 12.62
N LEU A 260 -1.33 -5.17 11.49
CA LEU A 260 -1.80 -4.72 10.18
C LEU A 260 -3.30 -4.43 10.16
N ALA A 261 -4.11 -5.23 10.87
CA ALA A 261 -5.55 -4.99 10.95
C ALA A 261 -5.89 -3.67 11.66
N VAL A 262 -5.02 -3.21 12.57
CA VAL A 262 -5.18 -1.94 13.30
C VAL A 262 -4.54 -0.80 12.51
N ILE A 263 -3.27 -0.91 12.13
CA ILE A 263 -2.54 0.10 11.35
C ILE A 263 -3.24 0.37 10.01
N GLY A 264 -3.64 -0.70 9.33
CA GLY A 264 -4.41 -0.68 8.10
C GLY A 264 -5.93 -0.60 8.32
N GLY A 265 -6.40 -0.23 9.52
CA GLY A 265 -7.80 -0.32 9.90
C GLY A 265 -8.75 0.45 8.97
N VAL A 266 -8.31 1.55 8.38
CA VAL A 266 -9.09 2.26 7.37
C VAL A 266 -9.25 1.41 6.10
N PHE A 267 -8.19 0.76 5.61
CA PHE A 267 -8.27 -0.18 4.46
C PHE A 267 -9.21 -1.36 4.77
N VAL A 268 -9.17 -1.84 6.02
CA VAL A 268 -10.08 -2.88 6.50
C VAL A 268 -11.54 -2.39 6.47
N LEU A 269 -11.83 -1.19 7.00
CA LEU A 269 -13.16 -0.60 7.00
C LEU A 269 -13.70 -0.37 5.58
N GLU A 270 -12.87 0.11 4.66
CA GLU A 270 -13.22 0.27 3.25
C GLU A 270 -13.65 -1.08 2.65
N THR A 271 -12.83 -2.11 2.83
CA THR A 271 -13.11 -3.45 2.30
C THR A 271 -14.33 -4.09 2.96
N LEU A 272 -14.45 -3.99 4.29
CA LEU A 272 -15.62 -4.51 5.02
C LEU A 272 -16.91 -3.82 4.59
N SER A 273 -16.89 -2.52 4.31
CA SER A 273 -18.06 -1.81 3.81
C SER A 273 -18.58 -2.41 2.51
N VAL A 274 -17.67 -2.82 1.61
CA VAL A 274 -18.03 -3.49 0.34
C VAL A 274 -18.61 -4.88 0.59
N ILE A 275 -17.96 -5.68 1.45
CA ILE A 275 -18.41 -7.03 1.78
C ILE A 275 -19.80 -7.01 2.42
N ILE A 276 -20.00 -6.13 3.42
CA ILE A 276 -21.30 -5.95 4.11
C ILE A 276 -22.38 -5.53 3.12
N GLN A 277 -22.08 -4.59 2.23
CA GLN A 277 -23.02 -4.12 1.22
C GLN A 277 -23.44 -5.25 0.27
N ILE A 278 -22.48 -5.99 -0.28
CA ILE A 278 -22.75 -7.09 -1.19
C ILE A 278 -23.60 -8.16 -0.49
N PHE A 279 -23.20 -8.57 0.72
CA PHE A 279 -23.95 -9.54 1.52
C PHE A 279 -25.37 -9.08 1.78
N SER A 280 -25.56 -7.84 2.22
CA SER A 280 -26.88 -7.29 2.51
C SER A 280 -27.77 -7.20 1.26
N VAL A 281 -27.22 -6.81 0.12
CA VAL A 281 -27.98 -6.74 -1.15
C VAL A 281 -28.35 -8.13 -1.65
N VAL A 282 -27.44 -9.11 -1.53
CA VAL A 282 -27.70 -10.49 -2.00
C VAL A 282 -28.74 -11.17 -1.10
N VAL A 283 -28.59 -11.11 0.23
CA VAL A 283 -29.40 -11.83 1.20
C VAL A 283 -30.70 -11.09 1.51
N PHE A 284 -30.59 -9.80 1.88
CA PHE A 284 -31.75 -9.02 2.38
C PHE A 284 -32.36 -8.10 1.33
N LYS A 285 -31.78 -7.99 0.13
CA LYS A 285 -32.20 -7.09 -0.96
C LYS A 285 -32.26 -5.61 -0.53
N LYS A 286 -31.47 -5.23 0.48
CA LYS A 286 -31.41 -3.87 1.04
C LYS A 286 -29.97 -3.35 1.05
N ARG A 287 -29.82 -2.05 0.86
CA ARG A 287 -28.53 -1.37 1.00
C ARG A 287 -28.31 -0.95 2.44
N VAL A 288 -27.10 -1.18 2.97
CA VAL A 288 -26.65 -0.66 4.27
C VAL A 288 -26.07 0.73 4.09
N PHE A 289 -25.18 0.89 3.09
CA PHE A 289 -24.53 2.16 2.75
C PHE A 289 -25.16 2.75 1.48
N LEU A 290 -25.13 4.07 1.36
CA LEU A 290 -25.61 4.76 0.13
C LEU A 290 -24.78 4.33 -1.09
N MET A 291 -23.47 4.20 -0.90
CA MET A 291 -22.50 3.69 -1.88
C MET A 291 -21.31 3.08 -1.13
N THR A 292 -20.59 2.15 -1.75
CA THR A 292 -19.37 1.52 -1.21
C THR A 292 -18.28 1.53 -2.28
N PRO A 293 -16.99 1.61 -1.91
CA PRO A 293 -16.42 1.65 -0.55
C PRO A 293 -16.89 2.85 0.29
N ILE A 294 -16.59 2.86 1.62
CA ILE A 294 -17.25 3.79 2.56
C ILE A 294 -16.93 5.27 2.30
N HIS A 295 -15.80 5.62 1.69
CA HIS A 295 -15.51 6.99 1.27
C HIS A 295 -16.57 7.54 0.31
N HIS A 296 -17.11 6.72 -0.60
CA HIS A 296 -18.21 7.11 -1.48
C HIS A 296 -19.52 7.33 -0.74
N HIS A 297 -19.73 6.69 0.42
CA HIS A 297 -20.89 6.97 1.27
C HIS A 297 -20.88 8.43 1.74
N PHE A 298 -19.70 8.93 2.18
CA PHE A 298 -19.54 10.32 2.60
C PHE A 298 -19.67 11.30 1.43
N GLU A 299 -19.18 10.96 0.23
CA GLU A 299 -19.42 11.77 -0.98
C GLU A 299 -20.91 11.88 -1.28
N ARG A 300 -21.68 10.79 -1.11
CA ARG A 300 -23.16 10.80 -1.26
C ARG A 300 -23.87 11.62 -0.18
N LEU A 301 -23.25 11.82 0.96
CA LEU A 301 -23.67 12.77 1.99
C LEU A 301 -23.22 14.20 1.72
N CYS A 302 -22.68 14.48 0.51
CA CYS A 302 -22.22 15.78 0.07
C CYS A 302 -21.05 16.35 0.89
N TRP A 303 -20.21 15.50 1.49
CA TRP A 303 -18.99 15.96 2.13
C TRP A 303 -17.94 16.31 1.06
N PRO A 304 -17.18 17.42 1.26
CA PRO A 304 -16.06 17.76 0.38
C PRO A 304 -14.99 16.65 0.41
N GLU A 305 -14.45 16.30 -0.75
CA GLU A 305 -13.43 15.25 -0.90
C GLU A 305 -12.23 15.45 0.05
N GLY A 306 -11.72 16.67 0.13
CA GLY A 306 -10.58 16.97 1.00
C GLY A 306 -10.87 16.78 2.49
N ASP A 307 -12.12 16.92 2.94
CA ASP A 307 -12.50 16.70 4.34
C ASP A 307 -12.65 15.22 4.65
N ILE A 308 -13.15 14.43 3.70
CA ILE A 308 -13.18 12.97 3.80
C ILE A 308 -11.74 12.43 3.93
N VAL A 309 -10.85 12.86 3.06
CA VAL A 309 -9.45 12.42 3.07
C VAL A 309 -8.75 12.77 4.39
N LYS A 310 -8.93 14.00 4.89
CA LYS A 310 -8.38 14.43 6.19
C LYS A 310 -8.91 13.57 7.33
N LEU A 311 -10.23 13.33 7.38
CA LEU A 311 -10.84 12.48 8.41
C LEU A 311 -10.21 11.09 8.41
N PHE A 312 -10.10 10.45 7.25
CA PHE A 312 -9.52 9.12 7.14
C PHE A 312 -8.04 9.09 7.51
N TRP A 313 -7.25 10.10 7.14
CA TRP A 313 -5.86 10.21 7.57
C TRP A 313 -5.74 10.35 9.10
N ILE A 314 -6.61 11.17 9.73
CA ILE A 314 -6.64 11.31 11.19
C ILE A 314 -6.98 9.98 11.87
N VAL A 315 -8.01 9.28 11.37
CA VAL A 315 -8.39 7.96 11.89
C VAL A 315 -7.25 6.96 11.70
N GLY A 316 -6.65 6.87 10.52
CA GLY A 316 -5.51 6.00 10.24
C GLY A 316 -4.30 6.31 11.12
N PHE A 317 -4.03 7.59 11.37
CA PHE A 317 -2.94 8.01 12.27
C PHE A 317 -3.21 7.59 13.72
N ILE A 318 -4.42 7.80 14.24
CA ILE A 318 -4.80 7.37 15.59
C ILE A 318 -4.68 5.85 15.74
N LEU A 319 -5.19 5.08 14.75
CA LEU A 319 -5.08 3.62 14.75
C LEU A 319 -3.62 3.17 14.72
N SER A 320 -2.78 3.85 13.97
CA SER A 320 -1.33 3.57 13.92
C SER A 320 -0.65 3.87 15.26
N LEU A 321 -1.02 4.95 15.97
CA LEU A 321 -0.52 5.24 17.32
C LEU A 321 -0.95 4.16 18.32
N ILE A 322 -2.21 3.70 18.26
CA ILE A 322 -2.70 2.61 19.10
C ILE A 322 -1.86 1.34 18.85
N ALA A 323 -1.64 0.99 17.58
CA ALA A 323 -0.84 -0.18 17.24
C ALA A 323 0.62 -0.08 17.68
N LEU A 324 1.23 1.12 17.64
CA LEU A 324 2.59 1.36 18.13
C LEU A 324 2.69 1.16 19.64
N ILE A 325 1.70 1.60 20.41
CA ILE A 325 1.70 1.39 21.88
C ILE A 325 1.75 -0.11 22.19
N TYR A 326 0.97 -0.91 21.47
CA TYR A 326 0.88 -2.35 21.72
C TYR A 326 1.95 -3.18 20.98
N GLY A 327 2.54 -2.66 19.92
CA GLY A 327 3.53 -3.38 19.11
C GLY A 327 4.98 -3.16 19.55
N VAL A 328 5.28 -2.05 20.23
CA VAL A 328 6.67 -1.66 20.56
C VAL A 328 6.87 -1.44 22.07
N TRP A 329 5.84 -1.00 22.80
CA TRP A 329 5.99 -0.48 24.15
C TRP A 329 5.37 -1.37 25.25
N LEU A 330 4.61 -2.38 24.91
CA LEU A 330 4.05 -3.38 25.80
C LEU A 330 4.49 -4.78 25.43
#